data_858ee1bff4c8bdcd52e01de7979cd533
#
_entry.id   858ee1bff4c8bdcd52e01de7979cd533
#
_cell.length_a   1.000
_cell.length_b   1.000
_cell.length_c   1.000
_cell.angle_alpha   90.00
_cell.angle_beta   90.00
_cell.angle_gamma   90.00
#
_symmetry.space_group_name_H-M   'P 1'
#
loop_
_entity.id
_entity.type
_entity.pdbx_description
1 polymer ?
#
loop_
_entity_poly.entity_id
_entity_poly.type
_entity_poly.pdbx_seq_one_letter_code
_entity_poly.pdbx_strand_id
1 'polypeptide(L)'
;ARFAPVSVWRRVVAALVEWLCGTPVELPPAEPAYTLGRSSELGACAQAALHWFEASGTLLDGGNGGVLEGLGTEIYPDGHQKIAFPIRTDCCGEAAMAYFFHALATGDAESRARSGRLEAYVYDVMQVKTGRCAGMLRWTDVAWEVCYQDDMARAMLVTLLKALYGQGREYLPQCRMALEFLMNTTGPDGLRPARTDNLNMTQSDFERLHTQNGAFPCAHYN
;
A
#
# COMPACT_ATOMS: atom_id res chain seq x y z
N ALA A 1 -7.12 -21.45 -4.90
CA ALA A 1 -8.34 -21.97 -4.25
C ALA A 1 -8.40 -21.74 -2.73
N ARG A 2 -7.33 -21.25 -2.09
CA ARG A 2 -7.26 -21.05 -0.63
C ARG A 2 -8.37 -20.15 -0.08
N PHE A 3 -8.76 -19.12 -0.84
CA PHE A 3 -9.75 -18.11 -0.43
C PHE A 3 -11.11 -18.26 -1.13
N ALA A 4 -11.28 -19.27 -1.95
CA ALA A 4 -12.54 -19.52 -2.63
C ALA A 4 -13.42 -20.48 -1.83
N PRO A 5 -14.75 -20.46 -2.03
CA PRO A 5 -15.64 -21.41 -1.39
C PRO A 5 -15.20 -22.84 -1.65
N VAL A 6 -14.80 -23.56 -0.61
CA VAL A 6 -14.25 -24.93 -0.71
C VAL A 6 -15.20 -25.87 -1.45
N SER A 7 -16.49 -25.77 -1.15
CA SER A 7 -17.53 -26.62 -1.80
C SER A 7 -17.63 -26.41 -3.31
N VAL A 8 -17.43 -25.18 -3.80
CA VAL A 8 -17.46 -24.88 -5.24
C VAL A 8 -16.20 -25.42 -5.91
N TRP A 9 -15.03 -25.16 -5.33
CA TRP A 9 -13.78 -25.65 -5.90
C TRP A 9 -13.68 -27.17 -5.88
N ARG A 10 -14.19 -27.84 -4.84
CA ARG A 10 -14.26 -29.29 -4.81
C ARG A 10 -15.05 -29.83 -5.98
N ARG A 11 -16.21 -29.25 -6.31
CA ARG A 11 -17.02 -29.66 -7.47
C ARG A 11 -16.26 -29.46 -8.79
N VAL A 12 -15.57 -28.32 -8.94
CA VAL A 12 -14.76 -28.05 -10.15
C VAL A 12 -13.63 -29.06 -10.28
N VAL A 13 -12.88 -29.30 -9.20
CA VAL A 13 -11.78 -30.28 -9.21
C VAL A 13 -12.28 -31.68 -9.43
N ALA A 14 -13.37 -32.11 -8.78
CA ALA A 14 -13.96 -33.42 -9.01
C ALA A 14 -14.37 -33.60 -10.47
N ALA A 15 -15.08 -32.64 -11.07
CA ALA A 15 -15.47 -32.66 -12.46
C ALA A 15 -14.28 -32.73 -13.43
N LEU A 16 -13.20 -32.01 -13.16
CA LEU A 16 -11.99 -32.09 -13.98
C LEU A 16 -11.31 -33.46 -13.89
N VAL A 17 -11.20 -34.01 -12.68
CA VAL A 17 -10.58 -35.31 -12.47
C VAL A 17 -11.45 -36.42 -13.09
N GLU A 18 -12.77 -36.35 -12.92
CA GLU A 18 -13.73 -37.28 -13.56
C GLU A 18 -13.62 -37.22 -15.09
N TRP A 19 -13.55 -36.02 -15.67
CA TRP A 19 -13.33 -35.82 -17.10
C TRP A 19 -12.02 -36.46 -17.60
N LEU A 20 -10.94 -36.30 -16.82
CA LEU A 20 -9.61 -36.85 -17.17
C LEU A 20 -9.54 -38.37 -16.99
N CYS A 21 -10.15 -38.92 -15.95
CA CYS A 21 -10.06 -40.34 -15.59
C CYS A 21 -11.21 -41.18 -16.17
N GLY A 22 -12.28 -40.55 -16.64
CA GLY A 22 -13.48 -41.23 -17.16
C GLY A 22 -14.33 -41.93 -16.09
N THR A 23 -14.06 -41.66 -14.81
CA THR A 23 -14.77 -42.26 -13.68
C THR A 23 -15.08 -41.23 -12.61
N PRO A 24 -16.26 -41.34 -11.92
CA PRO A 24 -16.56 -40.45 -10.79
C PRO A 24 -15.49 -40.53 -9.70
N VAL A 25 -15.14 -39.35 -9.14
CA VAL A 25 -14.12 -39.26 -8.11
C VAL A 25 -14.71 -38.61 -6.87
N GLU A 26 -14.59 -39.28 -5.75
CA GLU A 26 -14.85 -38.67 -4.43
C GLU A 26 -13.57 -38.09 -3.87
N LEU A 27 -13.54 -36.75 -3.74
CA LEU A 27 -12.42 -36.06 -3.14
C LEU A 27 -12.48 -36.19 -1.62
N PRO A 28 -11.32 -36.32 -0.94
CA PRO A 28 -11.26 -36.36 0.53
C PRO A 28 -11.90 -35.13 1.14
N PRO A 29 -12.47 -35.20 2.36
CA PRO A 29 -12.97 -34.04 3.06
C PRO A 29 -11.91 -32.96 3.16
N ALA A 30 -12.33 -31.71 2.98
CA ALA A 30 -11.44 -30.56 3.14
C ALA A 30 -12.16 -29.48 3.95
N GLU A 31 -11.53 -29.08 5.02
CA GLU A 31 -11.96 -27.96 5.82
C GLU A 31 -11.37 -26.65 5.23
N PRO A 32 -12.10 -25.53 5.30
CA PRO A 32 -11.52 -24.24 4.96
C PRO A 32 -10.36 -23.91 5.89
N ALA A 33 -9.27 -23.40 5.31
CA ALA A 33 -8.10 -22.99 6.07
C ALA A 33 -8.33 -21.70 6.91
N TYR A 34 -9.55 -21.17 6.89
CA TYR A 34 -9.93 -19.93 7.58
C TYR A 34 -11.39 -19.97 8.00
N THR A 35 -11.70 -19.21 9.03
CA THR A 35 -13.08 -18.93 9.47
C THR A 35 -13.44 -17.51 9.04
N LEU A 36 -14.57 -17.35 8.38
CA LEU A 36 -15.08 -16.01 8.06
C LEU A 36 -15.61 -15.35 9.34
N GLY A 37 -15.12 -14.14 9.64
CA GLY A 37 -15.67 -13.30 10.70
C GLY A 37 -17.11 -12.88 10.38
N ARG A 38 -17.89 -12.65 11.42
CA ARG A 38 -19.25 -12.13 11.30
C ARG A 38 -19.22 -10.61 11.25
N SER A 39 -20.15 -9.98 10.54
CA SER A 39 -20.26 -8.52 10.52
C SER A 39 -20.46 -7.88 11.90
N SER A 40 -21.05 -8.63 12.85
CA SER A 40 -21.17 -8.21 14.25
C SER A 40 -19.85 -8.16 15.02
N GLU A 41 -18.76 -8.67 14.43
CA GLU A 41 -17.42 -8.77 15.04
C GLU A 41 -16.41 -7.83 14.34
N LEU A 42 -16.87 -6.73 13.74
CA LEU A 42 -16.02 -5.83 12.95
C LEU A 42 -14.80 -5.32 13.74
N GLY A 43 -14.95 -5.01 15.02
CA GLY A 43 -13.83 -4.60 15.88
C GLY A 43 -12.76 -5.69 16.00
N ALA A 44 -13.17 -6.93 16.23
CA ALA A 44 -12.25 -8.07 16.31
C ALA A 44 -11.59 -8.34 14.94
N CYS A 45 -12.32 -8.20 13.85
CA CYS A 45 -11.77 -8.33 12.50
C CYS A 45 -10.74 -7.24 12.21
N ALA A 46 -11.02 -5.99 12.58
CA ALA A 46 -10.07 -4.88 12.41
C ALA A 46 -8.79 -5.11 13.23
N GLN A 47 -8.93 -5.53 14.49
CA GLN A 47 -7.78 -5.86 15.34
C GLN A 47 -6.95 -7.02 14.77
N ALA A 48 -7.62 -8.08 14.28
CA ALA A 48 -6.93 -9.20 13.65
C ALA A 48 -6.19 -8.79 12.37
N ALA A 49 -6.78 -7.90 11.57
CA ALA A 49 -6.14 -7.35 10.37
C ALA A 49 -4.90 -6.53 10.71
N LEU A 50 -4.93 -5.70 11.76
CA LEU A 50 -3.75 -4.96 12.21
C LEU A 50 -2.68 -5.88 12.81
N HIS A 51 -3.09 -6.89 13.59
CA HIS A 51 -2.15 -7.89 14.12
C HIS A 51 -1.48 -8.69 13.00
N TRP A 52 -2.12 -8.83 11.84
CA TRP A 52 -1.53 -9.51 10.69
C TRP A 52 -0.22 -8.87 10.23
N PHE A 53 -0.08 -7.54 10.26
CA PHE A 53 1.17 -6.86 9.88
C PHE A 53 2.37 -7.32 10.74
N GLU A 54 2.13 -7.59 12.01
CA GLU A 54 3.15 -8.10 12.94
C GLU A 54 3.38 -9.60 12.72
N ALA A 55 2.30 -10.37 12.72
CA ALA A 55 2.35 -11.82 12.62
C ALA A 55 2.92 -12.30 11.27
N SER A 56 2.72 -11.53 10.20
CA SER A 56 3.31 -11.81 8.88
C SER A 56 4.78 -11.39 8.76
N GLY A 57 5.30 -10.57 9.69
CA GLY A 57 6.64 -9.99 9.61
C GLY A 57 6.76 -8.84 8.60
N THR A 58 5.63 -8.30 8.10
CA THR A 58 5.67 -7.18 7.15
C THR A 58 5.86 -5.82 7.80
N LEU A 59 5.48 -5.66 9.07
CA LEU A 59 5.75 -4.44 9.84
C LEU A 59 7.16 -4.50 10.43
N LEU A 60 8.06 -3.66 9.97
CA LEU A 60 9.45 -3.65 10.39
C LEU A 60 9.67 -2.74 11.60
N ASP A 61 10.34 -3.26 12.62
CA ASP A 61 10.70 -2.51 13.84
C ASP A 61 9.54 -1.68 14.41
N GLY A 62 8.37 -2.31 14.52
CA GLY A 62 7.16 -1.67 15.05
C GLY A 62 6.72 -0.43 14.26
N GLY A 63 7.13 -0.29 13.01
CA GLY A 63 6.85 0.81 12.11
C GLY A 63 8.00 1.78 11.84
N ASN A 64 9.10 1.74 12.63
CA ASN A 64 10.28 2.57 12.37
C ASN A 64 10.99 2.20 11.06
N GLY A 65 10.96 0.91 10.70
CA GLY A 65 11.52 0.39 9.46
C GLY A 65 10.56 0.41 8.26
N GLY A 66 9.36 0.96 8.43
CA GLY A 66 8.32 0.95 7.39
C GLY A 66 7.53 -0.36 7.33
N VAL A 67 6.88 -0.58 6.20
CA VAL A 67 6.08 -1.79 5.89
C VAL A 67 6.54 -2.38 4.57
N LEU A 68 6.82 -3.68 4.57
CA LEU A 68 7.09 -4.44 3.35
C LEU A 68 5.85 -4.49 2.45
N GLU A 69 6.05 -4.61 1.15
CA GLU A 69 4.97 -4.64 0.15
C GLU A 69 3.91 -5.70 0.46
N GLY A 70 4.27 -6.76 1.16
CA GLY A 70 3.36 -7.78 1.64
C GLY A 70 3.79 -9.19 1.25
N LEU A 71 2.80 -10.04 0.98
CA LEU A 71 3.04 -11.42 0.58
C LEU A 71 2.98 -11.56 -0.94
N GLY A 72 3.94 -12.26 -1.49
CA GLY A 72 3.97 -12.61 -2.91
C GLY A 72 2.78 -13.48 -3.32
N THR A 73 2.54 -13.57 -4.63
CA THR A 73 1.45 -14.37 -5.19
C THR A 73 1.72 -15.88 -5.15
N GLU A 74 2.98 -16.27 -4.94
CA GLU A 74 3.37 -17.67 -4.82
C GLU A 74 2.91 -18.26 -3.49
N ILE A 75 2.13 -19.31 -3.57
CA ILE A 75 1.69 -20.11 -2.42
C ILE A 75 2.32 -21.48 -2.55
N TYR A 76 3.17 -21.81 -1.59
CA TYR A 76 3.85 -23.11 -1.54
C TYR A 76 2.90 -24.22 -1.07
N PRO A 77 3.24 -25.53 -1.31
CA PRO A 77 2.37 -26.64 -0.94
C PRO A 77 1.98 -26.70 0.54
N ASP A 78 2.84 -26.25 1.43
CA ASP A 78 2.60 -26.15 2.87
C ASP A 78 1.76 -24.93 3.28
N GLY A 79 1.40 -24.08 2.30
CA GLY A 79 0.56 -22.91 2.47
C GLY A 79 1.30 -21.64 2.85
N HIS A 80 2.62 -21.65 3.02
CA HIS A 80 3.35 -20.40 3.23
C HIS A 80 3.43 -19.57 1.94
N GLN A 81 3.60 -18.26 2.09
CA GLN A 81 3.79 -17.31 1.00
C GLN A 81 5.14 -16.63 1.18
N LYS A 82 5.78 -16.34 0.06
CA LYS A 82 7.01 -15.55 0.05
C LYS A 82 6.70 -14.10 0.42
N ILE A 83 7.48 -13.53 1.30
CA ILE A 83 7.39 -12.09 1.60
C ILE A 83 8.00 -11.30 0.44
N ALA A 84 7.30 -10.28 -0.02
CA ALA A 84 7.82 -9.29 -0.95
C ALA A 84 8.59 -8.24 -0.15
N PHE A 85 9.91 -8.18 -0.36
CA PHE A 85 10.83 -7.38 0.45
C PHE A 85 10.83 -5.87 0.21
N PRO A 86 10.43 -5.31 -0.96
CA PRO A 86 10.44 -3.87 -1.12
C PRO A 86 9.56 -3.19 -0.07
N ILE A 87 10.07 -2.08 0.48
CA ILE A 87 9.29 -1.18 1.32
C ILE A 87 8.69 -0.12 0.39
N ARG A 88 7.37 -0.01 0.37
CA ARG A 88 6.67 0.97 -0.45
C ARG A 88 6.12 2.11 0.40
N THR A 89 6.25 3.32 -0.12
CA THR A 89 5.81 4.52 0.59
C THR A 89 4.29 4.59 0.78
N ASP A 90 3.53 4.17 -0.22
CA ASP A 90 2.06 4.06 -0.14
C ASP A 90 1.63 3.03 0.90
N CYS A 91 2.26 1.85 0.93
CA CYS A 91 2.00 0.83 1.95
C CYS A 91 2.25 1.37 3.37
N CYS A 92 3.32 2.15 3.57
CA CYS A 92 3.60 2.79 4.85
C CYS A 92 2.50 3.80 5.22
N GLY A 93 2.07 4.66 4.29
CA GLY A 93 1.02 5.64 4.53
C GLY A 93 -0.36 5.00 4.77
N GLU A 94 -0.71 3.98 4.01
CA GLU A 94 -1.98 3.25 4.18
C GLU A 94 -2.02 2.45 5.49
N ALA A 95 -0.92 1.78 5.85
CA ALA A 95 -0.81 1.12 7.16
C ALA A 95 -0.86 2.14 8.31
N ALA A 96 -0.18 3.30 8.17
CA ALA A 96 -0.28 4.39 9.13
C ALA A 96 -1.72 4.88 9.30
N MET A 97 -2.47 4.98 8.21
CA MET A 97 -3.89 5.37 8.22
C MET A 97 -4.75 4.32 8.93
N ALA A 98 -4.52 3.03 8.69
CA ALA A 98 -5.24 1.95 9.36
C ALA A 98 -5.01 1.98 10.88
N TYR A 99 -3.76 2.11 11.33
CA TYR A 99 -3.42 2.28 12.75
C TYR A 99 -3.99 3.57 13.34
N PHE A 100 -4.00 4.66 12.58
CA PHE A 100 -4.61 5.93 13.02
C PHE A 100 -6.11 5.77 13.31
N PHE A 101 -6.87 5.18 12.40
CA PHE A 101 -8.30 4.98 12.60
C PHE A 101 -8.59 3.99 13.72
N HIS A 102 -7.78 2.95 13.89
CA HIS A 102 -7.91 2.05 15.03
C HIS A 102 -7.69 2.80 16.35
N ALA A 103 -6.62 3.60 16.44
CA ALA A 103 -6.36 4.42 17.61
C ALA A 103 -7.48 5.44 17.90
N LEU A 104 -8.06 6.03 16.84
CA LEU A 104 -9.17 6.97 16.99
C LEU A 104 -10.43 6.28 17.52
N ALA A 105 -10.70 5.06 17.05
CA ALA A 105 -11.90 4.31 17.44
C ALA A 105 -11.79 3.66 18.83
N THR A 106 -10.59 3.25 19.25
CA THR A 106 -10.39 2.45 20.46
C THR A 106 -9.64 3.18 21.58
N GLY A 107 -8.94 4.27 21.25
CA GLY A 107 -8.02 4.94 22.17
C GLY A 107 -6.67 4.24 22.33
N ASP A 108 -6.39 3.18 21.54
CA ASP A 108 -5.16 2.39 21.66
C ASP A 108 -3.89 3.22 21.41
N ALA A 109 -3.07 3.33 22.43
CA ALA A 109 -1.86 4.15 22.42
C ALA A 109 -0.77 3.57 21.50
N GLU A 110 -0.67 2.24 21.40
CA GLU A 110 0.32 1.62 20.53
C GLU A 110 -0.01 1.78 19.06
N SER A 111 -1.27 1.64 18.68
CA SER A 111 -1.71 1.97 17.30
C SER A 111 -1.44 3.42 16.96
N ARG A 112 -1.65 4.34 17.91
CA ARG A 112 -1.29 5.76 17.71
C ARG A 112 0.20 5.93 17.47
N ALA A 113 1.03 5.27 18.27
CA ALA A 113 2.48 5.32 18.14
C ALA A 113 2.96 4.73 16.80
N ARG A 114 2.42 3.57 16.40
CA ARG A 114 2.73 2.93 15.10
C ARG A 114 2.36 3.81 13.92
N SER A 115 1.17 4.39 13.97
CA SER A 115 0.76 5.37 12.95
C SER A 115 1.75 6.53 12.83
N GLY A 116 2.26 7.04 13.96
CA GLY A 116 3.27 8.10 13.97
C GLY A 116 4.61 7.67 13.37
N ARG A 117 5.10 6.47 13.75
CA ARG A 117 6.36 5.93 13.23
C ARG A 117 6.31 5.68 11.72
N LEU A 118 5.22 5.12 11.22
CA LEU A 118 5.03 4.89 9.79
C LEU A 118 4.92 6.20 9.01
N GLU A 119 4.21 7.20 9.54
CA GLU A 119 4.14 8.53 8.94
C GLU A 119 5.53 9.20 8.93
N ALA A 120 6.29 9.07 10.01
CA ALA A 120 7.67 9.53 10.07
C ALA A 120 8.53 8.86 8.99
N TYR A 121 8.39 7.55 8.78
CA TYR A 121 9.10 6.84 7.71
C TYR A 121 8.79 7.43 6.33
N VAL A 122 7.51 7.69 6.03
CA VAL A 122 7.10 8.32 4.76
C VAL A 122 7.83 9.63 4.51
N TYR A 123 7.88 10.51 5.51
CA TYR A 123 8.44 11.83 5.29
C TYR A 123 9.92 11.92 5.61
N ASP A 124 10.41 11.29 6.65
CA ASP A 124 11.82 11.46 7.06
C ASP A 124 12.77 10.61 6.25
N VAL A 125 12.32 9.43 5.78
CA VAL A 125 13.12 8.50 4.99
C VAL A 125 12.83 8.63 3.49
N MET A 126 11.55 8.58 3.10
CA MET A 126 11.17 8.42 1.70
C MET A 126 11.02 9.75 0.94
N GLN A 127 10.93 10.89 1.64
CA GLN A 127 10.78 12.18 0.96
C GLN A 127 12.12 12.76 0.51
N VAL A 128 12.16 13.25 -0.73
CA VAL A 128 13.27 14.08 -1.23
C VAL A 128 13.20 15.45 -0.55
N LYS A 129 14.27 15.82 0.17
CA LYS A 129 14.29 17.01 1.02
C LYS A 129 14.73 18.28 0.29
N THR A 130 15.56 18.16 -0.71
CA THR A 130 16.22 19.27 -1.37
C THR A 130 16.28 19.11 -2.89
N GLY A 131 16.67 20.17 -3.57
CA GLY A 131 16.77 20.19 -5.02
C GLY A 131 15.42 20.42 -5.71
N ARG A 132 15.38 20.25 -7.03
CA ARG A 132 14.18 20.54 -7.83
C ARG A 132 13.05 19.55 -7.59
N CYS A 133 13.39 18.32 -7.20
CA CYS A 133 12.41 17.30 -6.84
C CYS A 133 12.07 17.31 -5.33
N ALA A 134 12.40 18.38 -4.61
CA ALA A 134 12.01 18.51 -3.20
C ALA A 134 10.49 18.29 -3.03
N GLY A 135 10.12 17.50 -2.05
CA GLY A 135 8.72 17.09 -1.83
C GLY A 135 8.34 15.75 -2.44
N MET A 136 9.04 15.28 -3.49
CA MET A 136 8.78 13.97 -4.07
C MET A 136 8.84 12.88 -3.01
N LEU A 137 7.81 12.05 -2.93
CA LEU A 137 7.84 10.80 -2.17
C LEU A 137 8.30 9.68 -3.09
N ARG A 138 9.34 8.99 -2.69
CA ARG A 138 9.91 7.86 -3.45
C ARG A 138 8.93 6.70 -3.45
N TRP A 139 8.89 5.95 -4.53
CA TRP A 139 8.01 4.79 -4.62
C TRP A 139 8.39 3.69 -3.64
N THR A 140 9.66 3.27 -3.69
CA THR A 140 10.17 2.14 -2.89
C THR A 140 11.66 2.30 -2.60
N ASP A 141 12.15 1.58 -1.62
CA ASP A 141 13.57 1.54 -1.24
C ASP A 141 14.48 0.89 -2.29
N VAL A 142 13.95 0.05 -3.17
CA VAL A 142 14.70 -0.59 -4.26
C VAL A 142 14.64 0.17 -5.59
N ALA A 143 13.80 1.21 -5.69
CA ALA A 143 13.71 2.10 -6.86
C ALA A 143 13.70 3.56 -6.39
N TRP A 144 14.82 3.98 -5.82
CA TRP A 144 15.00 5.20 -5.04
C TRP A 144 14.77 6.50 -5.81
N GLU A 145 14.82 6.46 -7.15
CA GLU A 145 14.59 7.62 -8.01
C GLU A 145 13.17 7.70 -8.55
N VAL A 146 12.36 6.67 -8.29
CA VAL A 146 11.02 6.54 -8.86
C VAL A 146 9.95 7.13 -7.94
N CYS A 147 8.99 7.80 -8.53
CA CYS A 147 7.76 8.26 -7.89
C CYS A 147 6.57 7.98 -8.79
N TYR A 148 5.58 7.28 -8.29
CA TYR A 148 4.25 7.18 -8.89
C TYR A 148 3.29 8.17 -8.23
N GLN A 149 2.39 8.74 -9.02
CA GLN A 149 1.50 9.79 -8.50
C GLN A 149 0.46 9.26 -7.51
N ASP A 150 -0.11 8.09 -7.79
CA ASP A 150 -1.10 7.46 -6.93
C ASP A 150 -0.49 6.98 -5.61
N ASP A 151 0.70 6.37 -5.66
CA ASP A 151 1.43 5.95 -4.46
C ASP A 151 1.75 7.15 -3.56
N MET A 152 2.19 8.25 -4.16
CA MET A 152 2.46 9.48 -3.45
C MET A 152 1.19 10.08 -2.84
N ALA A 153 0.09 10.10 -3.59
CA ALA A 153 -1.19 10.62 -3.10
C ALA A 153 -1.72 9.79 -1.92
N ARG A 154 -1.67 8.46 -2.02
CA ARG A 154 -2.10 7.54 -0.95
C ARG A 154 -1.26 7.70 0.33
N ALA A 155 0.05 7.86 0.17
CA ALA A 155 0.95 8.06 1.31
C ALA A 155 0.64 9.32 2.11
N MET A 156 0.12 10.38 1.48
CA MET A 156 -0.23 11.65 2.14
C MET A 156 -1.55 11.61 2.91
N LEU A 157 -2.44 10.66 2.63
CA LEU A 157 -3.79 10.63 3.21
C LEU A 157 -3.78 10.62 4.73
N VAL A 158 -2.90 9.87 5.36
CA VAL A 158 -2.82 9.79 6.84
C VAL A 158 -2.57 11.16 7.46
N THR A 159 -1.66 11.97 6.90
CA THR A 159 -1.32 13.30 7.41
C THR A 159 -2.50 14.25 7.28
N LEU A 160 -3.18 14.24 6.13
CA LEU A 160 -4.35 15.09 5.90
C LEU A 160 -5.50 14.69 6.83
N LEU A 161 -5.73 13.39 7.04
CA LEU A 161 -6.76 12.89 7.95
C LEU A 161 -6.44 13.21 9.40
N LYS A 162 -5.19 13.04 9.85
CA LYS A 162 -4.79 13.47 11.21
C LYS A 162 -5.06 14.95 11.44
N ALA A 163 -4.72 15.80 10.47
CA ALA A 163 -4.99 17.23 10.55
C ALA A 163 -6.49 17.53 10.57
N LEU A 164 -7.28 16.85 9.72
CA LEU A 164 -8.73 17.00 9.65
C LEU A 164 -9.42 16.61 10.96
N TYR A 165 -8.97 15.52 11.59
CA TYR A 165 -9.51 15.06 12.88
C TYR A 165 -8.87 15.73 14.10
N GLY A 166 -7.99 16.73 13.91
CA GLY A 166 -7.33 17.42 15.01
C GLY A 166 -6.35 16.59 15.83
N GLN A 167 -5.81 15.52 15.24
CA GLN A 167 -4.95 14.52 15.91
C GLN A 167 -3.44 14.71 15.65
N GLY A 168 -3.04 15.73 14.91
CA GLY A 168 -1.65 16.06 14.63
C GLY A 168 -1.48 16.91 13.37
N ARG A 169 -0.41 17.69 13.33
CA ARG A 169 -0.06 18.57 12.19
C ARG A 169 1.44 18.58 11.91
N GLU A 170 2.17 17.67 12.52
CA GLU A 170 3.64 17.67 12.52
C GLU A 170 4.21 17.58 11.10
N TYR A 171 3.64 16.73 10.25
CA TYR A 171 4.08 16.52 8.88
C TYR A 171 3.30 17.30 7.81
N LEU A 172 2.44 18.25 8.21
CA LEU A 172 1.74 19.09 7.22
C LEU A 172 2.68 19.90 6.31
N PRO A 173 3.80 20.46 6.82
CA PRO A 173 4.75 21.14 5.93
C PRO A 173 5.35 20.20 4.87
N GLN A 174 5.72 18.99 5.24
CA GLN A 174 6.26 17.96 4.33
C GLN A 174 5.20 17.46 3.35
N CYS A 175 3.96 17.25 3.82
CA CYS A 175 2.82 16.93 2.97
C CYS A 175 2.54 18.04 1.96
N ARG A 176 2.64 19.31 2.37
CA ARG A 176 2.53 20.45 1.46
C ARG A 176 3.62 20.43 0.38
N MET A 177 4.87 20.19 0.75
CA MET A 177 5.97 20.05 -0.22
C MET A 177 5.67 18.94 -1.24
N ALA A 178 5.07 17.81 -0.78
CA ALA A 178 4.68 16.73 -1.64
C ALA A 178 3.57 17.14 -2.63
N LEU A 179 2.56 17.87 -2.17
CA LEU A 179 1.51 18.44 -3.03
C LEU A 179 2.10 19.44 -4.04
N GLU A 180 3.01 20.32 -3.61
CA GLU A 180 3.69 21.26 -4.50
C GLU A 180 4.48 20.53 -5.59
N PHE A 181 5.18 19.43 -5.26
CA PHE A 181 5.84 18.59 -6.28
C PHE A 181 4.84 18.00 -7.27
N LEU A 182 3.72 17.45 -6.81
CA LEU A 182 2.66 16.95 -7.71
C LEU A 182 2.14 18.06 -8.64
N MET A 183 1.83 19.23 -8.09
CA MET A 183 1.36 20.37 -8.88
C MET A 183 2.41 20.84 -9.90
N ASN A 184 3.68 20.92 -9.50
CA ASN A 184 4.78 21.32 -10.37
C ASN A 184 5.09 20.31 -11.47
N THR A 185 4.62 19.09 -11.37
CA THR A 185 4.75 18.03 -12.39
C THR A 185 3.44 17.72 -13.12
N THR A 186 2.42 18.56 -12.95
CA THR A 186 1.12 18.44 -13.61
C THR A 186 1.03 19.46 -14.75
N GLY A 187 0.59 19.03 -15.91
CA GLY A 187 0.41 19.89 -17.09
C GLY A 187 -0.79 20.83 -16.97
N PRO A 188 -0.94 21.79 -17.92
CA PRO A 188 -2.02 22.77 -17.91
C PRO A 188 -3.41 22.15 -18.06
N ASP A 189 -3.50 20.97 -18.67
CA ASP A 189 -4.72 20.16 -18.82
C ASP A 189 -5.09 19.37 -17.54
N GLY A 190 -4.30 19.49 -16.48
CA GLY A 190 -4.47 18.73 -15.24
C GLY A 190 -3.91 17.31 -15.30
N LEU A 191 -3.32 16.92 -16.43
CA LEU A 191 -2.69 15.60 -16.56
C LEU A 191 -1.22 15.66 -16.15
N ARG A 192 -0.75 14.56 -15.59
CA ARG A 192 0.64 14.40 -15.25
C ARG A 192 1.13 13.01 -15.68
N PRO A 193 2.45 12.81 -15.91
CA PRO A 193 2.99 11.48 -16.15
C PRO A 193 2.68 10.56 -14.97
N ALA A 194 2.29 9.32 -15.24
CA ALA A 194 2.02 8.32 -14.21
C ALA A 194 3.22 8.12 -13.29
N ARG A 195 4.44 8.28 -13.83
CA ARG A 195 5.69 8.08 -13.12
C ARG A 195 6.72 9.17 -13.45
N THR A 196 7.47 9.59 -12.46
CA THR A 196 8.74 10.30 -12.60
C THR A 196 9.88 9.40 -12.10
N ASP A 197 11.00 9.35 -12.79
CA ASP A 197 12.13 8.45 -12.51
C ASP A 197 13.49 9.16 -12.68
N ASN A 198 13.52 10.47 -12.44
CA ASN A 198 14.71 11.27 -12.55
C ASN A 198 14.76 12.31 -11.42
N LEU A 199 15.66 12.14 -10.46
CA LEU A 199 15.91 13.11 -9.39
C LEU A 199 16.68 14.36 -9.87
N ASN A 200 17.34 14.27 -11.02
CA ASN A 200 18.15 15.36 -11.60
C ASN A 200 17.36 16.15 -12.65
N MET A 201 16.06 16.27 -12.50
CA MET A 201 15.21 17.06 -13.40
C MET A 201 15.74 18.49 -13.49
N THR A 202 15.87 18.96 -14.73
CA THR A 202 16.26 20.34 -15.05
C THR A 202 15.04 21.25 -15.06
N GLN A 203 15.26 22.57 -15.14
CA GLN A 203 14.17 23.52 -15.32
C GLN A 203 13.38 23.23 -16.62
N SER A 204 14.08 22.89 -17.69
CA SER A 204 13.45 22.54 -18.98
C SER A 204 12.63 21.26 -18.91
N ASP A 205 12.97 20.31 -18.04
CA ASP A 205 12.14 19.11 -17.80
C ASP A 205 10.80 19.50 -17.18
N PHE A 206 10.81 20.36 -16.14
CA PHE A 206 9.58 20.88 -15.54
C PHE A 206 8.75 21.71 -16.54
N GLU A 207 9.38 22.60 -17.30
CA GLU A 207 8.70 23.39 -18.33
C GLU A 207 8.04 22.49 -19.38
N ARG A 208 8.73 21.41 -19.78
CA ARG A 208 8.17 20.39 -20.68
C ARG A 208 6.96 19.70 -20.07
N LEU A 209 7.00 19.32 -18.80
CA LEU A 209 5.86 18.72 -18.10
C LEU A 209 4.66 19.65 -18.09
N HIS A 210 4.88 20.96 -17.91
CA HIS A 210 3.81 21.97 -17.93
C HIS A 210 3.25 22.28 -19.32
N THR A 211 4.00 22.04 -20.39
CA THR A 211 3.60 22.41 -21.75
C THR A 211 3.10 21.23 -22.58
N GLN A 212 3.43 20.01 -22.21
CA GLN A 212 3.02 18.81 -22.95
C GLN A 212 1.70 18.25 -22.42
N ASN A 213 0.60 18.86 -22.84
CA ASN A 213 -0.74 18.36 -22.56
C ASN A 213 -0.94 16.96 -23.13
N GLY A 214 -1.43 16.03 -22.33
CA GLY A 214 -1.78 14.68 -22.76
C GLY A 214 -0.67 13.87 -23.42
N ALA A 215 0.56 14.39 -23.43
CA ALA A 215 1.70 13.75 -24.10
C ALA A 215 2.28 12.55 -23.32
N PHE A 216 1.82 12.36 -22.10
CA PHE A 216 2.24 11.23 -21.29
C PHE A 216 1.19 10.14 -21.40
N PRO A 217 1.51 9.01 -22.06
CA PRO A 217 0.61 7.87 -21.99
C PRO A 217 0.48 7.49 -20.52
N CYS A 218 -0.70 7.73 -19.99
CA CYS A 218 -1.10 7.20 -18.70
C CYS A 218 -1.20 5.67 -18.88
N ALA A 219 -0.12 4.96 -18.60
CA ALA A 219 -0.02 3.56 -18.99
C ALA A 219 -0.90 2.66 -18.14
N HIS A 220 -1.37 3.10 -16.98
CA HIS A 220 -2.16 2.27 -16.07
C HIS A 220 -2.66 3.04 -14.85
N TYR A 221 -3.78 2.60 -14.34
CA TYR A 221 -4.46 2.86 -13.07
C TYR A 221 -4.55 4.28 -12.51
N ASN A 222 -4.61 5.23 -13.31
CA ASN A 222 -4.89 6.57 -12.81
C ASN A 222 -6.21 7.06 -13.34
#